data_93c142c85cd609ea1e171a6605453176
#
_entry.id   93c142c85cd609ea1e171a6605453176
#
_cell.length_a   1.000
_cell.length_b   1.000
_cell.length_c   1.000
_cell.angle_alpha   90.00
_cell.angle_beta   90.00
_cell.angle_gamma   90.00
#
_symmetry.space_group_name_H-M   'P 1'
#
loop_
_entity.id
_entity.type
_entity.pdbx_description
1 polymer ?
#
loop_
_entity_poly.entity_id
_entity_poly.type
_entity_poly.pdbx_seq_one_letter_code
_entity_poly.pdbx_strand_id
1 'polypeptide(L)'
;MKAKNSKEFLQDVIEWDIYNWSHALKYWQDNSSLELKSANTLEIGSENGGLSLWAALNGANVLCTDLNGPTPKTLEKHKRYNIEDNIQYKKLSALDIKYKNHFDIVMFKSVLGSIGYNSNKTAQKEAINQIFHSLKEGGEFWFAENLVASPLHKFFRRNYIKWGNAWGYVTVNEMTDYLSAFSNVNYTTLGFLATFGRSESQRRFLGVLDNKVLNKIVPKHWHYIIIGVAKK
;
A
#
# COMPACT_ATOMS: atom_id res chain seq x y z
N MET A 1 9.23 -15.49 -19.47
CA MET A 1 8.46 -14.78 -18.43
C MET A 1 9.05 -15.12 -17.06
N LYS A 2 9.55 -14.13 -16.31
CA LYS A 2 10.02 -14.37 -14.92
C LYS A 2 8.81 -14.84 -14.09
N ALA A 3 9.00 -15.88 -13.27
CA ALA A 3 7.92 -16.38 -12.44
C ALA A 3 7.37 -15.26 -11.55
N LYS A 4 6.05 -15.04 -11.53
CA LYS A 4 5.34 -13.98 -10.78
C LYS A 4 5.61 -13.97 -9.26
N ASN A 5 6.33 -14.97 -8.72
CA ASN A 5 6.71 -15.09 -7.31
C ASN A 5 8.23 -15.16 -7.11
N SER A 6 9.03 -14.80 -8.12
CA SER A 6 10.47 -14.75 -7.94
C SER A 6 10.86 -13.66 -6.95
N LYS A 7 11.99 -13.84 -6.24
CA LYS A 7 12.54 -12.82 -5.33
C LYS A 7 12.75 -11.48 -6.04
N GLU A 8 13.21 -11.51 -7.29
CA GLU A 8 13.44 -10.33 -8.10
C GLU A 8 12.14 -9.60 -8.44
N PHE A 9 11.08 -10.35 -8.81
CA PHE A 9 9.76 -9.78 -9.04
C PHE A 9 9.20 -9.09 -7.80
N LEU A 10 9.23 -9.75 -6.64
CA LEU A 10 8.77 -9.16 -5.39
C LEU A 10 9.60 -7.93 -4.99
N GLN A 11 10.91 -7.90 -5.30
CA GLN A 11 11.75 -6.73 -5.12
C GLN A 11 11.29 -5.55 -6.00
N ASP A 12 10.91 -5.82 -7.25
CA ASP A 12 10.40 -4.79 -8.16
C ASP A 12 9.02 -4.26 -7.75
N VAL A 13 8.18 -5.11 -7.15
CA VAL A 13 6.81 -4.74 -6.73
C VAL A 13 6.81 -4.04 -5.37
N ILE A 14 7.53 -4.56 -4.39
CA ILE A 14 7.44 -4.13 -2.99
C ILE A 14 8.57 -3.18 -2.59
N GLU A 15 9.76 -3.39 -3.13
CA GLU A 15 10.97 -2.58 -3.00
C GLU A 15 11.70 -2.68 -1.64
N TRP A 16 11.01 -2.63 -0.51
CA TRP A 16 11.61 -2.75 0.82
C TRP A 16 10.74 -3.55 1.79
N ASP A 17 11.38 -4.16 2.80
CA ASP A 17 10.76 -5.09 3.76
C ASP A 17 9.82 -6.08 3.04
N ILE A 18 10.40 -6.66 1.97
CA ILE A 18 9.68 -7.43 0.96
C ILE A 18 8.85 -8.54 1.60
N TYR A 19 9.41 -9.19 2.62
CA TYR A 19 8.75 -10.32 3.26
C TYR A 19 7.40 -9.93 3.88
N ASN A 20 7.35 -8.85 4.69
CA ASN A 20 6.13 -8.47 5.37
C ASN A 20 5.14 -7.75 4.42
N TRP A 21 5.62 -6.81 3.62
CA TRP A 21 4.73 -6.08 2.72
C TRP A 21 4.17 -6.91 1.57
N SER A 22 4.85 -7.98 1.14
CA SER A 22 4.32 -8.87 0.09
C SER A 22 3.06 -9.63 0.53
N HIS A 23 2.80 -9.74 1.83
CA HIS A 23 1.55 -10.31 2.33
C HIS A 23 0.32 -9.53 1.83
N ALA A 24 0.47 -8.25 1.51
CA ALA A 24 -0.60 -7.43 0.95
C ALA A 24 -1.14 -8.00 -0.36
N LEU A 25 -0.26 -8.43 -1.26
CA LEU A 25 -0.66 -8.94 -2.58
C LEU A 25 -1.57 -10.16 -2.47
N LYS A 26 -1.17 -11.11 -1.60
CA LYS A 26 -1.99 -12.30 -1.35
C LYS A 26 -3.26 -11.97 -0.58
N TYR A 27 -3.17 -11.10 0.44
CA TYR A 27 -4.32 -10.70 1.25
C TYR A 27 -5.42 -10.08 0.39
N TRP A 28 -5.06 -9.16 -0.51
CA TRP A 28 -6.01 -8.53 -1.42
C TRP A 28 -6.69 -9.55 -2.34
N GLN A 29 -5.93 -10.47 -2.95
CA GLN A 29 -6.49 -11.53 -3.80
C GLN A 29 -7.43 -12.47 -3.04
N ASP A 30 -7.10 -12.81 -1.78
CA ASP A 30 -7.88 -13.74 -0.97
C ASP A 30 -9.17 -13.10 -0.39
N ASN A 31 -9.20 -11.77 -0.21
CA ASN A 31 -10.29 -11.06 0.50
C ASN A 31 -11.09 -10.11 -0.40
N SER A 32 -10.71 -9.95 -1.65
CA SER A 32 -11.45 -9.19 -2.63
C SER A 32 -12.61 -10.01 -3.22
N SER A 33 -13.70 -9.32 -3.54
CA SER A 33 -14.78 -9.85 -4.39
C SER A 33 -14.52 -9.60 -5.89
N LEU A 34 -13.46 -8.83 -6.23
CA LEU A 34 -13.10 -8.47 -7.59
C LEU A 34 -11.81 -9.14 -8.02
N GLU A 35 -11.67 -9.38 -9.32
CA GLU A 35 -10.44 -9.85 -9.93
C GLU A 35 -9.74 -8.69 -10.64
N LEU A 36 -8.40 -8.74 -10.68
CA LEU A 36 -7.60 -7.75 -11.43
C LEU A 36 -7.80 -7.86 -12.94
N LYS A 37 -8.15 -9.03 -13.44
CA LYS A 37 -8.32 -9.25 -14.88
C LYS A 37 -9.39 -8.32 -15.45
N SER A 38 -8.97 -7.46 -16.37
CA SER A 38 -9.80 -6.45 -17.04
C SER A 38 -10.36 -5.34 -16.12
N ALA A 39 -9.97 -5.30 -14.84
CA ALA A 39 -10.39 -4.25 -13.93
C ALA A 39 -9.74 -2.91 -14.28
N ASN A 40 -10.49 -1.82 -14.20
CA ASN A 40 -9.94 -0.46 -14.23
C ASN A 40 -9.40 -0.12 -12.85
N THR A 41 -8.09 -0.04 -12.74
CA THR A 41 -7.39 0.08 -11.46
C THR A 41 -6.61 1.40 -11.38
N LEU A 42 -6.67 2.07 -10.24
CA LEU A 42 -5.87 3.25 -9.93
C LEU A 42 -4.83 2.91 -8.87
N GLU A 43 -3.54 3.15 -9.14
CA GLU A 43 -2.51 3.22 -8.10
C GLU A 43 -2.25 4.67 -7.70
N ILE A 44 -2.32 4.96 -6.41
CA ILE A 44 -2.01 6.28 -5.83
C ILE A 44 -0.65 6.23 -5.15
N GLY A 45 0.21 7.24 -5.41
CA GLY A 45 1.54 7.33 -4.82
C GLY A 45 2.43 6.17 -5.25
N SER A 46 2.51 5.96 -6.55
CA SER A 46 3.17 4.80 -7.14
C SER A 46 4.69 4.78 -6.95
N GLU A 47 5.31 5.94 -6.70
CA GLU A 47 6.76 6.11 -6.62
C GLU A 47 7.47 5.46 -7.83
N ASN A 48 7.85 4.20 -7.72
CA ASN A 48 8.49 3.44 -8.81
C ASN A 48 7.52 2.45 -9.50
N GLY A 49 6.20 2.55 -9.31
CA GLY A 49 5.18 1.80 -10.06
C GLY A 49 5.11 0.30 -9.74
N GLY A 50 5.43 -0.09 -8.51
CA GLY A 50 5.49 -1.50 -8.14
C GLY A 50 4.13 -2.19 -8.15
N LEU A 51 3.10 -1.59 -7.57
CA LEU A 51 1.75 -2.17 -7.58
C LEU A 51 1.13 -2.13 -8.97
N SER A 52 1.38 -1.06 -9.76
CA SER A 52 0.98 -1.01 -11.17
C SER A 52 1.56 -2.16 -11.98
N LEU A 53 2.87 -2.46 -11.77
CA LEU A 53 3.51 -3.63 -12.37
C LEU A 53 2.74 -4.93 -12.04
N TRP A 54 2.46 -5.13 -10.75
CA TRP A 54 1.78 -6.34 -10.29
C TRP A 54 0.35 -6.44 -10.84
N ALA A 55 -0.42 -5.35 -10.81
CA ALA A 55 -1.79 -5.33 -11.30
C ALA A 55 -1.87 -5.55 -12.81
N ALA A 56 -1.04 -4.88 -13.61
CA ALA A 56 -0.99 -5.04 -15.07
C ALA A 56 -0.60 -6.47 -15.48
N LEU A 57 0.38 -7.09 -14.81
CA LEU A 57 0.72 -8.49 -15.04
C LEU A 57 -0.41 -9.47 -14.67
N ASN A 58 -1.34 -9.06 -13.81
CA ASN A 58 -2.56 -9.82 -13.51
C ASN A 58 -3.74 -9.42 -14.39
N GLY A 59 -3.51 -8.63 -15.45
CA GLY A 59 -4.47 -8.31 -16.51
C GLY A 59 -5.34 -7.09 -16.26
N ALA A 60 -5.00 -6.22 -15.28
CA ALA A 60 -5.69 -4.97 -15.05
C ALA A 60 -5.32 -3.90 -16.09
N ASN A 61 -6.25 -2.97 -16.35
CA ASN A 61 -5.98 -1.69 -16.98
C ASN A 61 -5.63 -0.68 -15.90
N VAL A 62 -4.39 -0.21 -15.85
CA VAL A 62 -3.89 0.54 -14.69
C VAL A 62 -3.67 2.01 -15.03
N LEU A 63 -4.18 2.91 -14.20
CA LEU A 63 -3.72 4.28 -14.11
C LEU A 63 -2.68 4.39 -12.98
N CYS A 64 -1.40 4.43 -13.35
CA CYS A 64 -0.28 4.58 -12.45
C CYS A 64 -0.07 6.07 -12.13
N THR A 65 -0.23 6.46 -10.86
CA THR A 65 -0.17 7.88 -10.49
C THR A 65 0.75 8.18 -9.32
N ASP A 66 1.38 9.34 -9.40
CA ASP A 66 2.14 9.92 -8.31
C ASP A 66 1.97 11.44 -8.29
N LEU A 67 2.24 12.09 -7.15
CA LEU A 67 2.13 13.55 -7.01
C LEU A 67 3.04 14.29 -8.01
N ASN A 68 4.19 13.74 -8.31
CA ASN A 68 5.17 14.29 -9.27
C ASN A 68 5.07 13.65 -10.66
N GLY A 69 4.20 12.66 -10.85
CA GLY A 69 4.08 11.83 -12.04
C GLY A 69 5.09 10.66 -12.05
N PRO A 70 5.09 9.84 -13.12
CA PRO A 70 5.95 8.66 -13.19
C PRO A 70 7.43 9.06 -13.26
N THR A 71 8.28 8.29 -12.59
CA THR A 71 9.73 8.46 -12.66
C THR A 71 10.31 7.73 -13.88
N PRO A 72 11.53 8.10 -14.37
CA PRO A 72 12.20 7.31 -15.40
C PRO A 72 12.37 5.83 -14.99
N LYS A 73 12.62 5.56 -13.71
CA LYS A 73 12.75 4.22 -13.16
C LYS A 73 11.42 3.43 -13.26
N THR A 74 10.28 4.09 -13.07
CA THR A 74 8.94 3.50 -13.28
C THR A 74 8.78 3.02 -14.71
N LEU A 75 9.05 3.90 -15.67
CA LEU A 75 8.89 3.61 -17.10
C LEU A 75 9.83 2.48 -17.56
N GLU A 76 11.10 2.54 -17.15
CA GLU A 76 12.08 1.49 -17.45
C GLU A 76 11.68 0.13 -16.86
N LYS A 77 11.20 0.13 -15.60
CA LYS A 77 10.69 -1.07 -14.94
C LYS A 77 9.54 -1.69 -15.74
N HIS A 78 8.52 -0.90 -16.10
CA HIS A 78 7.35 -1.40 -16.82
C HIS A 78 7.71 -1.91 -18.22
N LYS A 79 8.60 -1.22 -18.93
CA LYS A 79 9.14 -1.66 -20.22
C LYS A 79 9.86 -3.00 -20.12
N ARG A 80 10.67 -3.20 -19.07
CA ARG A 80 11.38 -4.49 -18.85
C ARG A 80 10.44 -5.68 -18.70
N TYR A 81 9.19 -5.44 -18.28
CA TYR A 81 8.15 -6.46 -18.13
C TYR A 81 7.16 -6.52 -19.31
N ASN A 82 7.30 -5.66 -20.32
CA ASN A 82 6.42 -5.54 -21.50
C ASN A 82 4.94 -5.39 -21.11
N ILE A 83 4.64 -4.39 -20.25
CA ILE A 83 3.28 -4.14 -19.74
C ILE A 83 2.79 -2.72 -20.02
N GLU A 84 3.53 -1.94 -20.79
CA GLU A 84 3.23 -0.52 -21.06
C GLU A 84 1.84 -0.34 -21.68
N ASP A 85 1.40 -1.27 -22.51
CA ASP A 85 0.09 -1.22 -23.17
C ASP A 85 -1.09 -1.28 -22.19
N ASN A 86 -0.87 -1.83 -21.00
CA ASN A 86 -1.87 -1.93 -19.94
C ASN A 86 -1.79 -0.81 -18.90
N ILE A 87 -0.85 0.13 -19.05
CA ILE A 87 -0.61 1.18 -18.05
C ILE A 87 -0.66 2.56 -18.67
N GLN A 88 -1.52 3.41 -18.12
CA GLN A 88 -1.50 4.85 -18.34
C GLN A 88 -0.78 5.53 -17.17
N TYR A 89 -0.09 6.63 -17.44
CA TYR A 89 0.67 7.37 -16.42
C TYR A 89 0.12 8.78 -16.26
N LYS A 90 -0.02 9.22 -14.99
CA LYS A 90 -0.53 10.58 -14.73
C LYS A 90 0.07 11.17 -13.46
N LYS A 91 0.33 12.48 -13.49
CA LYS A 91 0.52 13.28 -12.28
C LYS A 91 -0.84 13.48 -11.62
N LEU A 92 -0.98 13.04 -10.35
CA LEU A 92 -2.25 13.12 -9.62
C LEU A 92 -2.00 13.25 -8.12
N SER A 93 -2.72 14.17 -7.48
CA SER A 93 -2.78 14.29 -6.03
C SER A 93 -3.89 13.41 -5.46
N ALA A 94 -3.61 12.67 -4.39
CA ALA A 94 -4.62 11.93 -3.65
C ALA A 94 -5.71 12.84 -3.03
N LEU A 95 -5.42 14.14 -2.89
CA LEU A 95 -6.36 15.14 -2.37
C LEU A 95 -7.24 15.77 -3.46
N ASP A 96 -7.04 15.41 -4.73
CA ASP A 96 -7.78 15.97 -5.86
C ASP A 96 -7.90 14.94 -6.99
N ILE A 97 -8.65 13.88 -6.74
CA ILE A 97 -8.94 12.82 -7.70
C ILE A 97 -10.13 13.25 -8.58
N LYS A 98 -9.85 13.69 -9.81
CA LYS A 98 -10.88 14.21 -10.74
C LYS A 98 -11.85 13.16 -11.30
N TYR A 99 -11.64 11.88 -10.95
CA TYR A 99 -12.47 10.76 -11.37
C TYR A 99 -13.61 10.52 -10.38
N LYS A 100 -14.81 10.19 -10.88
CA LYS A 100 -15.97 9.81 -10.06
C LYS A 100 -16.58 8.52 -10.61
N ASN A 101 -16.88 7.56 -9.73
CA ASN A 101 -17.48 6.28 -10.10
C ASN A 101 -16.78 5.63 -11.32
N HIS A 102 -15.45 5.63 -11.32
CA HIS A 102 -14.65 5.29 -12.50
C HIS A 102 -13.86 4.00 -12.33
N PHE A 103 -13.27 3.75 -11.17
CA PHE A 103 -12.39 2.62 -10.94
C PHE A 103 -13.11 1.46 -10.28
N ASP A 104 -12.77 0.24 -10.72
CA ASP A 104 -13.20 -0.98 -10.04
C ASP A 104 -12.36 -1.19 -8.78
N ILE A 105 -11.05 -0.91 -8.86
CA ILE A 105 -10.11 -1.05 -7.77
C ILE A 105 -9.26 0.22 -7.66
N VAL A 106 -9.13 0.77 -6.45
CA VAL A 106 -8.09 1.75 -6.11
C VAL A 106 -7.12 1.11 -5.14
N MET A 107 -5.83 1.29 -5.33
CA MET A 107 -4.82 0.69 -4.46
C MET A 107 -3.70 1.65 -4.10
N PHE A 108 -3.15 1.47 -2.90
CA PHE A 108 -1.91 2.11 -2.49
C PHE A 108 -1.09 1.30 -1.48
N LYS A 109 0.18 1.64 -1.36
CA LYS A 109 1.10 1.13 -0.33
C LYS A 109 1.89 2.29 0.29
N SER A 110 1.72 2.52 1.61
CA SER A 110 2.52 3.51 2.37
C SER A 110 2.39 4.96 1.86
N VAL A 111 1.17 5.44 1.70
CA VAL A 111 0.86 6.76 1.12
C VAL A 111 0.37 7.76 2.17
N LEU A 112 -0.47 7.32 3.11
CA LEU A 112 -1.07 8.22 4.09
C LEU A 112 -0.04 8.91 4.98
N GLY A 113 1.08 8.25 5.24
CA GLY A 113 2.14 8.83 6.05
C GLY A 113 2.72 10.12 5.44
N SER A 114 2.89 10.18 4.12
CA SER A 114 3.36 11.38 3.41
C SER A 114 2.26 12.46 3.34
N ILE A 115 1.00 12.07 3.11
CA ILE A 115 -0.14 12.99 3.10
C ILE A 115 -0.34 13.63 4.48
N GLY A 116 -0.19 12.82 5.53
CA GLY A 116 -0.32 13.24 6.93
C GLY A 116 0.92 13.89 7.51
N TYR A 117 1.87 14.36 6.69
CA TYR A 117 3.09 15.00 7.17
C TYR A 117 2.77 16.13 8.16
N ASN A 118 3.55 16.23 9.24
CA ASN A 118 3.30 17.14 10.38
C ASN A 118 1.91 16.96 11.01
N SER A 119 1.43 15.70 11.11
CA SER A 119 0.16 15.34 11.76
C SER A 119 -1.10 15.88 11.08
N ASN A 120 -1.05 16.07 9.75
CA ASN A 120 -2.21 16.53 8.98
C ASN A 120 -3.24 15.39 8.77
N LYS A 121 -3.99 15.08 9.83
CA LYS A 121 -5.03 14.03 9.84
C LYS A 121 -6.21 14.34 8.91
N THR A 122 -6.53 15.63 8.75
CA THR A 122 -7.59 16.08 7.84
C THR A 122 -7.26 15.71 6.39
N ALA A 123 -6.02 15.93 5.96
CA ALA A 123 -5.59 15.55 4.61
C ALA A 123 -5.63 14.03 4.40
N GLN A 124 -5.27 13.22 5.40
CA GLN A 124 -5.38 11.77 5.32
C GLN A 124 -6.84 11.32 5.12
N LYS A 125 -7.77 11.87 5.91
CA LYS A 125 -9.21 11.57 5.79
C LYS A 125 -9.75 12.02 4.44
N GLU A 126 -9.36 13.21 3.96
CA GLU A 126 -9.77 13.70 2.64
C GLU A 126 -9.27 12.80 1.51
N ALA A 127 -8.02 12.31 1.57
CA ALA A 127 -7.51 11.39 0.57
C ALA A 127 -8.37 10.10 0.48
N ILE A 128 -8.78 9.53 1.61
CA ILE A 128 -9.68 8.37 1.64
C ILE A 128 -11.06 8.71 1.09
N ASN A 129 -11.58 9.90 1.38
CA ASN A 129 -12.85 10.38 0.82
C ASN A 129 -12.78 10.53 -0.72
N GLN A 130 -11.69 11.09 -1.26
CA GLN A 130 -11.46 11.18 -2.70
C GLN A 130 -11.38 9.78 -3.35
N ILE A 131 -10.73 8.82 -2.69
CA ILE A 131 -10.69 7.41 -3.13
C ILE A 131 -12.11 6.84 -3.19
N PHE A 132 -12.90 7.00 -2.13
CA PHE A 132 -14.28 6.51 -2.07
C PHE A 132 -15.12 7.05 -3.25
N HIS A 133 -15.04 8.35 -3.53
CA HIS A 133 -15.80 8.95 -4.64
C HIS A 133 -15.30 8.51 -6.02
N SER A 134 -14.03 8.14 -6.16
CA SER A 134 -13.46 7.68 -7.43
C SER A 134 -13.84 6.25 -7.78
N LEU A 135 -14.18 5.43 -6.78
CA LEU A 135 -14.64 4.06 -6.96
C LEU A 135 -16.06 4.00 -7.53
N LYS A 136 -16.31 3.02 -8.40
CA LYS A 136 -17.65 2.60 -8.81
C LYS A 136 -18.42 2.04 -7.62
N GLU A 137 -19.77 1.97 -7.74
CA GLU A 137 -20.58 1.19 -6.80
C GLU A 137 -20.13 -0.28 -6.82
N GLY A 138 -19.89 -0.86 -5.63
CA GLY A 138 -19.30 -2.18 -5.48
C GLY A 138 -17.80 -2.26 -5.74
N GLY A 139 -17.15 -1.16 -6.11
CA GLY A 139 -15.70 -1.07 -6.26
C GLY A 139 -14.96 -1.20 -4.92
N GLU A 140 -13.68 -1.50 -4.97
CA GLU A 140 -12.89 -1.81 -3.78
C GLU A 140 -11.63 -0.95 -3.67
N PHE A 141 -11.32 -0.57 -2.43
CA PHE A 141 -10.07 0.06 -2.06
C PHE A 141 -9.15 -0.96 -1.38
N TRP A 142 -8.01 -1.24 -2.00
CA TRP A 142 -6.98 -2.15 -1.49
C TRP A 142 -5.83 -1.34 -0.89
N PHE A 143 -5.63 -1.45 0.38
CA PHE A 143 -4.64 -0.64 1.08
C PHE A 143 -3.65 -1.45 1.89
N ALA A 144 -2.42 -0.94 1.93
CA ALA A 144 -1.40 -1.36 2.87
C ALA A 144 -0.69 -0.11 3.41
N GLU A 145 -0.70 0.10 4.74
CA GLU A 145 -0.23 1.35 5.34
C GLU A 145 0.60 1.13 6.60
N ASN A 146 1.47 2.10 6.88
CA ASN A 146 2.29 2.13 8.07
C ASN A 146 1.50 2.58 9.30
N LEU A 147 1.51 1.75 10.35
CA LEU A 147 0.90 2.09 11.62
C LEU A 147 1.88 2.80 12.56
N VAL A 148 1.35 3.53 13.51
CA VAL A 148 2.09 4.10 14.65
C VAL A 148 2.90 3.03 15.37
N ALA A 149 2.35 1.81 15.53
CA ALA A 149 2.95 0.64 16.17
C ALA A 149 3.28 0.83 17.67
N SER A 150 4.21 0.02 18.19
CA SER A 150 4.54 0.00 19.63
C SER A 150 5.33 1.23 20.10
N PRO A 151 5.43 1.46 21.42
CA PRO A 151 6.31 2.50 21.99
C PRO A 151 7.76 2.36 21.53
N LEU A 152 8.25 1.12 21.34
CA LEU A 152 9.59 0.85 20.83
C LEU A 152 9.78 1.42 19.41
N HIS A 153 8.81 1.22 18.52
CA HIS A 153 8.83 1.80 17.18
C HIS A 153 8.85 3.32 17.20
N LYS A 154 8.01 3.94 18.05
CA LYS A 154 8.00 5.40 18.24
C LYS A 154 9.36 5.93 18.70
N PHE A 155 9.98 5.25 19.68
CA PHE A 155 11.31 5.62 20.17
C PHE A 155 12.36 5.56 19.05
N PHE A 156 12.42 4.46 18.29
CA PHE A 156 13.40 4.31 17.20
C PHE A 156 13.16 5.31 16.07
N ARG A 157 11.92 5.51 15.64
CA ARG A 157 11.58 6.48 14.59
C ARG A 157 11.99 7.89 14.99
N ARG A 158 11.71 8.29 16.22
CA ARG A 158 12.06 9.61 16.74
C ARG A 158 13.58 9.85 16.78
N ASN A 159 14.36 8.85 17.15
CA ASN A 159 15.78 9.04 17.42
C ASN A 159 16.69 8.68 16.23
N TYR A 160 16.24 7.82 15.32
CA TYR A 160 17.10 7.27 14.24
C TYR A 160 16.58 7.51 12.82
N ILE A 161 15.35 8.01 12.65
CA ILE A 161 14.78 8.28 11.32
C ILE A 161 14.58 9.80 11.18
N LYS A 162 15.31 10.43 10.24
CA LYS A 162 15.29 11.91 10.07
C LYS A 162 13.88 12.50 9.90
N TRP A 163 13.01 11.80 9.17
CA TRP A 163 11.62 12.19 8.91
C TRP A 163 10.60 11.49 9.85
N GLY A 164 11.07 10.65 10.77
CA GLY A 164 10.21 9.78 11.59
C GLY A 164 9.22 10.51 12.50
N ASN A 165 9.51 11.75 12.90
CA ASN A 165 8.58 12.57 13.70
C ASN A 165 7.54 13.30 12.84
N ALA A 166 7.89 13.62 11.60
CA ALA A 166 7.03 14.39 10.71
C ALA A 166 6.11 13.48 9.87
N TRP A 167 6.46 12.20 9.69
CA TRP A 167 5.66 11.24 8.96
C TRP A 167 4.34 10.94 9.70
N GLY A 168 3.24 11.09 8.99
CA GLY A 168 1.89 10.98 9.56
C GLY A 168 1.41 9.53 9.73
N TYR A 169 2.08 8.74 10.57
CA TYR A 169 1.61 7.38 10.87
C TYR A 169 0.17 7.37 11.36
N VAL A 170 -0.60 6.37 10.95
CA VAL A 170 -1.99 6.17 11.39
C VAL A 170 -2.09 5.09 12.47
N THR A 171 -3.07 5.20 13.34
CA THR A 171 -3.49 4.10 14.22
C THR A 171 -4.54 3.25 13.51
N VAL A 172 -4.80 2.04 14.01
CA VAL A 172 -5.89 1.20 13.51
C VAL A 172 -7.23 1.92 13.63
N ASN A 173 -7.48 2.61 14.76
CA ASN A 173 -8.73 3.34 15.00
C ASN A 173 -8.90 4.51 14.02
N GLU A 174 -7.84 5.29 13.75
CA GLU A 174 -7.89 6.34 12.73
C GLU A 174 -8.19 5.77 11.34
N MET A 175 -7.54 4.65 10.97
CA MET A 175 -7.78 4.02 9.68
C MET A 175 -9.22 3.54 9.56
N THR A 176 -9.79 2.92 10.60
CA THR A 176 -11.21 2.48 10.60
C THR A 176 -12.16 3.68 10.56
N ASP A 177 -11.85 4.79 11.23
CA ASP A 177 -12.65 6.03 11.12
C ASP A 177 -12.63 6.60 9.70
N TYR A 178 -11.46 6.65 9.05
CA TYR A 178 -11.34 7.12 7.67
C TYR A 178 -12.13 6.26 6.68
N LEU A 179 -12.26 4.96 6.96
CA LEU A 179 -12.99 4.00 6.13
C LEU A 179 -14.48 3.90 6.47
N SER A 180 -15.02 4.73 7.35
CA SER A 180 -16.40 4.64 7.83
C SER A 180 -17.49 4.78 6.76
N ALA A 181 -17.17 5.37 5.60
CA ALA A 181 -18.10 5.47 4.46
C ALA A 181 -18.22 4.17 3.65
N PHE A 182 -17.27 3.24 3.78
CA PHE A 182 -17.28 1.96 3.06
C PHE A 182 -18.26 0.98 3.70
N SER A 183 -18.97 0.21 2.87
CA SER A 183 -20.02 -0.71 3.32
C SER A 183 -19.45 -1.95 4.03
N ASN A 184 -18.26 -2.40 3.65
CA ASN A 184 -17.57 -3.53 4.25
C ASN A 184 -16.06 -3.27 4.27
N VAL A 185 -15.41 -3.52 5.42
CA VAL A 185 -13.97 -3.34 5.60
C VAL A 185 -13.38 -4.59 6.25
N ASN A 186 -12.60 -5.32 5.47
CA ASN A 186 -11.80 -6.45 5.95
C ASN A 186 -10.34 -6.01 6.07
N TYR A 187 -9.72 -6.20 7.22
CA TYR A 187 -8.31 -5.87 7.41
C TYR A 187 -7.60 -6.82 8.36
N THR A 188 -6.29 -6.85 8.25
CA THR A 188 -5.37 -7.49 9.19
C THR A 188 -4.22 -6.57 9.50
N THR A 189 -3.54 -6.83 10.62
CA THR A 189 -2.30 -6.14 10.97
C THR A 189 -1.18 -7.15 11.16
N LEU A 190 0.04 -6.77 10.84
CA LEU A 190 1.20 -7.65 10.94
C LEU A 190 2.51 -6.87 11.10
N GLY A 191 3.57 -7.62 11.46
CA GLY A 191 4.92 -7.12 11.55
C GLY A 191 5.22 -6.42 12.88
N PHE A 192 6.35 -6.79 13.49
CA PHE A 192 6.83 -6.20 14.74
C PHE A 192 8.34 -5.95 14.69
N LEU A 193 9.17 -6.97 14.42
CA LEU A 193 10.62 -6.85 14.45
C LEU A 193 11.24 -6.50 13.10
N ALA A 194 10.64 -6.90 11.99
CA ALA A 194 11.30 -6.80 10.68
C ALA A 194 11.65 -5.37 10.28
N THR A 195 10.88 -4.38 10.70
CA THR A 195 11.18 -2.95 10.44
C THR A 195 12.52 -2.49 11.02
N PHE A 196 13.07 -3.18 12.02
CA PHE A 196 14.38 -2.87 12.60
C PHE A 196 15.57 -3.47 11.83
N GLY A 197 15.30 -4.34 10.87
CA GLY A 197 16.33 -4.91 10.01
C GLY A 197 17.01 -3.85 9.13
N ARG A 198 18.35 -3.90 9.06
CA ARG A 198 19.16 -2.96 8.27
C ARG A 198 19.39 -3.42 6.83
N SER A 199 19.11 -4.68 6.52
CA SER A 199 19.19 -5.28 5.18
C SER A 199 17.96 -6.13 4.91
N GLU A 200 17.64 -6.38 3.62
CA GLU A 200 16.51 -7.25 3.26
C GLU A 200 16.66 -8.69 3.78
N SER A 201 17.89 -9.20 3.92
CA SER A 201 18.15 -10.50 4.53
C SER A 201 17.79 -10.52 6.01
N GLN A 202 18.15 -9.47 6.76
CA GLN A 202 17.77 -9.32 8.18
C GLN A 202 16.25 -9.14 8.31
N ARG A 203 15.63 -8.26 7.50
CA ARG A 203 14.18 -8.06 7.49
C ARG A 203 13.44 -9.35 7.22
N ARG A 204 13.89 -10.14 6.24
CA ARG A 204 13.32 -11.45 5.95
C ARG A 204 13.41 -12.41 7.14
N PHE A 205 14.57 -12.49 7.78
CA PHE A 205 14.75 -13.35 8.96
C PHE A 205 13.79 -12.91 10.09
N LEU A 206 13.78 -11.63 10.44
CA LEU A 206 12.91 -11.07 11.46
C LEU A 206 11.43 -11.18 11.07
N GLY A 207 11.08 -11.00 9.80
CA GLY A 207 9.72 -11.15 9.28
C GLY A 207 9.21 -12.59 9.35
N VAL A 208 10.08 -13.59 9.16
CA VAL A 208 9.72 -15.00 9.40
C VAL A 208 9.38 -15.21 10.88
N LEU A 209 10.16 -14.61 11.80
CA LEU A 209 9.89 -14.66 13.24
C LEU A 209 8.58 -13.92 13.57
N ASP A 210 8.37 -12.75 12.99
CA ASP A 210 7.10 -12.01 13.11
C ASP A 210 5.92 -12.92 12.71
N ASN A 211 5.96 -13.51 11.53
CA ASN A 211 4.86 -14.29 10.99
C ASN A 211 4.61 -15.60 11.78
N LYS A 212 5.66 -16.31 12.17
CA LYS A 212 5.51 -17.58 12.89
C LYS A 212 5.06 -17.43 14.35
N VAL A 213 5.51 -16.37 15.02
CA VAL A 213 5.38 -16.21 16.47
C VAL A 213 4.75 -14.85 16.84
N LEU A 214 5.42 -13.72 16.51
CA LEU A 214 5.10 -12.44 17.11
C LEU A 214 3.74 -11.89 16.68
N ASN A 215 3.33 -12.07 15.44
CA ASN A 215 2.01 -11.66 14.96
C ASN A 215 0.85 -12.32 15.71
N LYS A 216 1.11 -13.42 16.42
CA LYS A 216 0.11 -14.16 17.20
C LYS A 216 0.03 -13.73 18.66
N ILE A 217 1.14 -13.26 19.22
CA ILE A 217 1.26 -12.96 20.66
C ILE A 217 1.35 -11.46 20.95
N VAL A 218 1.85 -10.66 20.00
CA VAL A 218 1.96 -9.20 20.13
C VAL A 218 0.58 -8.57 19.93
N PRO A 219 0.18 -7.58 20.74
CA PRO A 219 -1.08 -6.87 20.55
C PRO A 219 -1.18 -6.26 19.14
N LYS A 220 -2.33 -6.40 18.48
CA LYS A 220 -2.54 -5.92 17.10
C LYS A 220 -2.20 -4.44 16.88
N HIS A 221 -2.42 -3.57 17.88
CA HIS A 221 -2.09 -2.15 17.83
C HIS A 221 -0.58 -1.86 17.95
N TRP A 222 0.26 -2.88 18.18
CA TRP A 222 1.72 -2.79 18.15
C TRP A 222 2.32 -3.23 16.81
N HIS A 223 1.53 -3.81 15.93
CA HIS A 223 1.97 -4.11 14.57
C HIS A 223 2.25 -2.81 13.79
N TYR A 224 3.19 -2.86 12.84
CA TYR A 224 3.56 -1.67 12.07
C TYR A 224 2.96 -1.59 10.67
N ILE A 225 2.26 -2.62 10.22
CA ILE A 225 1.54 -2.65 8.94
C ILE A 225 0.07 -2.97 9.18
N ILE A 226 -0.84 -2.27 8.51
CA ILE A 226 -2.22 -2.65 8.28
C ILE A 226 -2.42 -2.93 6.80
N ILE A 227 -3.10 -4.02 6.49
CA ILE A 227 -3.48 -4.42 5.13
C ILE A 227 -4.99 -4.63 5.11
N GLY A 228 -5.68 -4.14 4.07
CA GLY A 228 -7.11 -4.34 4.00
C GLY A 228 -7.70 -4.17 2.61
N VAL A 229 -8.97 -4.56 2.54
CA VAL A 229 -9.90 -4.36 1.43
C VAL A 229 -11.14 -3.69 1.99
N ALA A 230 -11.53 -2.56 1.41
CA ALA A 230 -12.73 -1.81 1.78
C ALA A 230 -13.64 -1.68 0.56
N LYS A 231 -14.91 -2.09 0.66
CA LYS A 231 -15.89 -2.08 -0.43
C LYS A 231 -16.80 -0.85 -0.33
N LYS A 232 -16.94 -0.15 -1.44
CA LYS A 232 -17.93 0.95 -1.58
C LYS A 232 -19.36 0.44 -1.66
#